data_f7dbbbdcf27a7ee91e63941dfb760a98
#
_entry.id   f7dbbbdcf27a7ee91e63941dfb760a98
#
_cell.length_a   1.000
_cell.length_b   1.000
_cell.length_c   1.000
_cell.angle_alpha   90.00
_cell.angle_beta   90.00
_cell.angle_gamma   90.00
#
_symmetry.space_group_name_H-M   'P 1'
#
loop_
_entity.id
_entity.type
_entity.pdbx_description
1 polymer ?
#
loop_
_entity_poly.entity_id
_entity_poly.type
_entity_poly.pdbx_seq_one_letter_code
_entity_poly.pdbx_strand_id
1 'polypeptide(L)'
;MKEKMQAKIVVNLAPVGCVVNKVDTPHIPISHAEIIDNVAACLELGVHIVHLHARESNGAATNDPEKTGRLVEAVRALPGGREVIVCVSTSGRHDPSFEARARVLDLTGDMKPDMASLTLSSLNFMQSASINAPDTVRR
;
A
#
# COMPACT_ATOMS: atom_id res chain seq x y z
N MET A 1 6.08 43.30 -4.62
CA MET A 1 5.57 42.09 -5.30
C MET A 1 5.52 40.98 -4.28
N LYS A 2 4.34 40.42 -3.96
CA LYS A 2 4.26 39.22 -3.10
C LYS A 2 4.68 38.04 -3.95
N GLU A 3 5.80 37.38 -3.61
CA GLU A 3 6.15 36.09 -4.17
C GLU A 3 4.95 35.15 -3.97
N LYS A 4 4.40 34.64 -5.08
CA LYS A 4 3.41 33.57 -5.01
C LYS A 4 4.14 32.34 -4.46
N MET A 5 3.89 32.00 -3.19
CA MET A 5 4.31 30.73 -2.66
C MET A 5 3.72 29.63 -3.55
N GLN A 6 4.57 28.96 -4.29
CA GLN A 6 4.18 27.80 -5.10
C GLN A 6 3.90 26.66 -4.12
N ALA A 7 2.62 26.27 -4.01
CA ALA A 7 2.23 25.17 -3.14
C ALA A 7 2.91 23.87 -3.64
N LYS A 8 3.65 23.21 -2.76
CA LYS A 8 4.22 21.88 -3.04
C LYS A 8 3.10 20.86 -2.95
N ILE A 9 2.92 20.07 -3.99
CA ILE A 9 1.93 18.98 -4.04
C ILE A 9 2.66 17.67 -3.78
N VAL A 10 2.12 16.83 -2.88
CA VAL A 10 2.57 15.46 -2.67
C VAL A 10 1.69 14.53 -3.49
N VAL A 11 2.30 13.75 -4.38
CA VAL A 11 1.62 12.73 -5.18
C VAL A 11 1.80 11.37 -4.52
N ASN A 12 0.69 10.76 -4.13
CA ASN A 12 0.66 9.41 -3.55
C ASN A 12 0.03 8.44 -4.55
N LEU A 13 0.81 7.47 -5.00
CA LEU A 13 0.37 6.40 -5.89
C LEU A 13 -0.15 5.21 -5.08
N ALA A 14 -1.33 4.73 -5.41
CA ALA A 14 -1.84 3.43 -4.96
C ALA A 14 -2.14 2.56 -6.21
N PRO A 15 -1.21 1.70 -6.66
CA PRO A 15 -1.39 0.92 -7.89
C PRO A 15 -2.62 0.02 -7.85
N VAL A 16 -2.85 -0.59 -6.69
CA VAL A 16 -4.00 -1.46 -6.43
C VAL A 16 -4.45 -1.33 -4.98
N GLY A 17 -5.73 -1.58 -4.71
CA GLY A 17 -6.30 -1.72 -3.36
C GLY A 17 -6.59 -3.18 -3.00
N CYS A 18 -7.52 -3.40 -2.05
CA CYS A 18 -7.88 -4.73 -1.55
C CYS A 18 -9.04 -5.40 -2.31
N VAL A 19 -9.80 -4.68 -3.14
CA VAL A 19 -11.12 -5.13 -3.60
C VAL A 19 -11.14 -5.44 -5.09
N VAL A 20 -10.72 -4.49 -5.92
CA VAL A 20 -10.82 -4.58 -7.39
C VAL A 20 -9.97 -5.72 -7.94
N ASN A 21 -10.51 -6.47 -8.89
CA ASN A 21 -9.89 -7.61 -9.54
C ASN A 21 -9.93 -7.51 -11.06
N LYS A 22 -9.25 -8.44 -11.75
CA LYS A 22 -9.21 -8.54 -13.22
C LYS A 22 -10.59 -8.72 -13.86
N VAL A 23 -11.57 -9.26 -13.13
CA VAL A 23 -12.96 -9.37 -13.59
C VAL A 23 -13.67 -8.02 -13.63
N ASP A 24 -13.26 -7.07 -12.78
CA ASP A 24 -13.82 -5.73 -12.73
C ASP A 24 -13.17 -4.83 -13.80
N THR A 25 -11.86 -4.97 -13.97
CA THR A 25 -11.08 -4.31 -15.02
C THR A 25 -9.80 -5.10 -15.33
N PRO A 26 -9.52 -5.39 -16.62
CA PRO A 26 -8.34 -6.17 -17.00
C PRO A 26 -7.01 -5.41 -16.74
N HIS A 27 -7.08 -4.10 -16.57
CA HIS A 27 -5.91 -3.22 -16.44
C HIS A 27 -5.38 -3.10 -15.00
N ILE A 28 -6.12 -3.60 -13.99
CA ILE A 28 -5.66 -3.51 -12.60
C ILE A 28 -4.40 -4.37 -12.39
N PRO A 29 -3.30 -3.83 -11.83
CA PRO A 29 -2.11 -4.61 -11.51
C PRO A 29 -2.38 -5.48 -10.27
N ILE A 30 -2.31 -6.80 -10.41
CA ILE A 30 -2.56 -7.76 -9.33
C ILE A 30 -1.29 -8.53 -8.97
N SER A 31 -0.57 -9.05 -9.97
CA SER A 31 0.67 -9.78 -9.72
C SER A 31 1.78 -8.85 -9.23
N HIS A 32 2.77 -9.44 -8.54
CA HIS A 32 3.96 -8.71 -8.09
C HIS A 32 4.60 -7.92 -9.24
N ALA A 33 4.82 -8.57 -10.40
CA ALA A 33 5.43 -7.93 -11.56
C ALA A 33 4.60 -6.74 -12.08
N GLU A 34 3.28 -6.93 -12.27
CA GLU A 34 2.40 -5.85 -12.74
C GLU A 34 2.38 -4.65 -11.79
N ILE A 35 2.42 -4.88 -10.46
CA ILE A 35 2.48 -3.82 -9.46
C ILE A 35 3.81 -3.05 -9.60
N ILE A 36 4.93 -3.76 -9.72
CA ILE A 36 6.26 -3.14 -9.82
C ILE A 36 6.42 -2.39 -11.15
N ASP A 37 5.96 -2.95 -12.26
CA ASP A 37 5.97 -2.27 -13.57
C ASP A 37 5.16 -0.96 -13.53
N ASN A 38 3.99 -0.99 -12.89
CA ASN A 38 3.16 0.19 -12.71
C ASN A 38 3.84 1.25 -11.83
N VAL A 39 4.48 0.83 -10.73
CA VAL A 39 5.25 1.73 -9.87
C VAL A 39 6.42 2.34 -10.65
N ALA A 40 7.20 1.53 -11.39
CA ALA A 40 8.33 2.01 -12.17
C ALA A 40 7.92 3.13 -13.14
N ALA A 41 6.86 2.91 -13.91
CA ALA A 41 6.34 3.92 -14.84
C ALA A 41 5.90 5.21 -14.15
N CYS A 42 5.33 5.11 -12.93
CA CYS A 42 4.87 6.27 -12.18
C CYS A 42 6.03 7.02 -11.47
N LEU A 43 7.12 6.31 -11.10
CA LEU A 43 8.31 6.96 -10.54
C LEU A 43 8.93 7.95 -11.52
N GLU A 44 8.95 7.63 -12.82
CA GLU A 44 9.44 8.52 -13.87
C GLU A 44 8.61 9.82 -13.96
N LEU A 45 7.36 9.80 -13.48
CA LEU A 45 6.45 10.95 -13.46
C LEU A 45 6.53 11.76 -12.15
N GLY A 46 7.43 11.41 -11.22
CA GLY A 46 7.67 12.18 -10.00
C GLY A 46 6.71 11.87 -8.85
N VAL A 47 6.32 10.62 -8.67
CA VAL A 47 5.58 10.17 -7.48
C VAL A 47 6.45 10.30 -6.23
N HIS A 48 5.85 10.73 -5.11
CA HIS A 48 6.53 10.95 -3.83
C HIS A 48 6.28 9.83 -2.82
N ILE A 49 5.11 9.22 -2.87
CA ILE A 49 4.70 8.13 -1.97
C ILE A 49 4.12 7.01 -2.82
N VAL A 50 4.45 5.77 -2.47
CA VAL A 50 3.85 4.56 -3.07
C VAL A 50 3.13 3.79 -1.96
N HIS A 51 1.81 3.61 -2.10
CA HIS A 51 0.99 2.86 -1.15
C HIS A 51 0.71 1.46 -1.69
N LEU A 52 1.30 0.45 -1.05
CA LEU A 52 1.31 -0.94 -1.51
C LEU A 52 0.25 -1.80 -0.82
N HIS A 53 -0.39 -2.64 -1.61
CA HIS A 53 -1.24 -3.73 -1.18
C HIS A 53 -0.74 -5.04 -1.78
N ALA A 54 -0.31 -5.98 -0.95
CA ALA A 54 0.06 -7.31 -1.41
C ALA A 54 -1.18 -8.13 -1.80
N ARG A 55 -1.02 -8.99 -2.80
CA ARG A 55 -2.08 -9.86 -3.31
C ARG A 55 -1.62 -11.32 -3.38
N GLU A 56 -2.55 -12.24 -3.19
CA GLU A 56 -2.34 -13.65 -3.46
C GLU A 56 -2.31 -13.94 -4.96
N SER A 57 -1.81 -15.11 -5.36
CA SER A 57 -1.77 -15.51 -6.77
C SER A 57 -3.15 -15.60 -7.42
N ASN A 58 -4.20 -15.83 -6.64
CA ASN A 58 -5.60 -15.82 -7.08
C ASN A 58 -6.21 -14.42 -7.08
N GLY A 59 -5.43 -13.38 -6.77
CA GLY A 59 -5.88 -12.00 -6.72
C GLY A 59 -6.54 -11.57 -5.40
N ALA A 60 -6.66 -12.44 -4.40
CA ALA A 60 -7.17 -12.04 -3.08
C ALA A 60 -6.20 -11.09 -2.36
N ALA A 61 -6.72 -10.17 -1.53
CA ALA A 61 -5.90 -9.35 -0.66
C ALA A 61 -5.25 -10.21 0.43
N THR A 62 -4.02 -9.84 0.84
CA THR A 62 -3.31 -10.56 1.90
C THR A 62 -2.58 -9.59 2.84
N ASN A 63 -2.44 -10.00 4.11
CA ASN A 63 -1.59 -9.34 5.10
C ASN A 63 -0.27 -10.13 5.31
N ASP A 64 0.11 -10.98 4.36
CA ASP A 64 1.37 -11.72 4.40
C ASP A 64 2.56 -10.74 4.40
N PRO A 65 3.36 -10.70 5.49
CA PRO A 65 4.48 -9.78 5.60
C PRO A 65 5.59 -10.09 4.58
N GLU A 66 5.81 -11.36 4.22
CA GLU A 66 6.85 -11.71 3.24
C GLU A 66 6.49 -11.17 1.86
N LYS A 67 5.24 -11.34 1.42
CA LYS A 67 4.78 -10.80 0.13
C LYS A 67 4.82 -9.29 0.11
N THR A 68 4.42 -8.65 1.19
CA THR A 68 4.50 -7.19 1.33
C THR A 68 5.96 -6.73 1.32
N GLY A 69 6.84 -7.38 2.07
CA GLY A 69 8.26 -7.06 2.12
C GLY A 69 8.95 -7.18 0.77
N ARG A 70 8.62 -8.23 -0.01
CA ARG A 70 9.15 -8.39 -1.37
C ARG A 70 8.71 -7.25 -2.32
N LEU A 71 7.49 -6.73 -2.17
CA LEU A 71 7.06 -5.55 -2.92
C LEU A 71 7.88 -4.31 -2.51
N VAL A 72 8.09 -4.09 -1.21
CA VAL A 72 8.91 -2.97 -0.71
C VAL A 72 10.33 -3.06 -1.24
N GLU A 73 10.97 -4.24 -1.12
CA GLU A 73 12.32 -4.50 -1.62
C GLU A 73 12.43 -4.25 -3.14
N ALA A 74 11.45 -4.73 -3.92
CA ALA A 74 11.42 -4.54 -5.36
C ALA A 74 11.26 -3.05 -5.73
N VAL A 75 10.43 -2.28 -5.03
CA VAL A 75 10.33 -0.83 -5.23
C VAL A 75 11.67 -0.16 -4.92
N ARG A 76 12.35 -0.54 -3.83
CA ARG A 76 13.67 -0.01 -3.46
C ARG A 76 14.76 -0.28 -4.50
N ALA A 77 14.62 -1.37 -5.27
CA ALA A 77 15.56 -1.74 -6.33
C ALA A 77 15.33 -0.97 -7.65
N LEU A 78 14.19 -0.29 -7.81
CA LEU A 78 13.92 0.52 -9.00
C LEU A 78 14.78 1.80 -9.02
N PRO A 79 15.09 2.35 -10.21
CA PRO A 79 15.65 3.69 -10.33
C PRO A 79 14.74 4.71 -9.63
N GLY A 80 15.30 5.52 -8.71
CA GLY A 80 14.53 6.45 -7.87
C GLY A 80 13.73 5.81 -6.73
N GLY A 81 13.68 4.48 -6.64
CA GLY A 81 12.88 3.76 -5.66
C GLY A 81 13.31 3.94 -4.19
N ARG A 82 14.55 4.36 -3.95
CA ARG A 82 15.02 4.70 -2.59
C ARG A 82 14.67 6.13 -2.16
N GLU A 83 14.24 6.96 -3.08
CA GLU A 83 13.90 8.36 -2.82
C GLU A 83 12.41 8.54 -2.47
N VAL A 84 11.58 7.55 -2.80
CA VAL A 84 10.14 7.59 -2.50
C VAL A 84 9.85 7.00 -1.13
N ILE A 85 8.81 7.52 -0.49
CA ILE A 85 8.25 6.97 0.74
C ILE A 85 7.40 5.75 0.40
N VAL A 86 7.71 4.60 0.96
CA VAL A 86 6.92 3.39 0.79
C VAL A 86 5.99 3.20 1.98
N CYS A 87 4.69 3.31 1.71
CA CYS A 87 3.61 3.06 2.65
C CYS A 87 3.01 1.68 2.39
N VAL A 88 2.75 0.89 3.42
CA VAL A 88 2.09 -0.40 3.28
C VAL A 88 0.71 -0.39 3.92
N SER A 89 -0.18 -1.24 3.41
CA SER A 89 -1.51 -1.41 3.96
C SER A 89 -1.48 -2.25 5.24
N THR A 90 -2.17 -1.79 6.29
CA THR A 90 -2.55 -2.59 7.46
C THR A 90 -4.06 -2.77 7.52
N SER A 91 -4.71 -2.95 6.37
CA SER A 91 -6.16 -3.08 6.27
C SER A 91 -6.68 -4.31 7.01
N GLY A 92 -7.67 -4.11 7.88
CA GLY A 92 -8.39 -5.20 8.57
C GLY A 92 -9.56 -5.77 7.78
N ARG A 93 -9.69 -5.45 6.49
CA ARG A 93 -10.82 -5.89 5.67
C ARG A 93 -10.80 -7.39 5.42
N HIS A 94 -9.62 -7.96 5.20
CA HIS A 94 -9.43 -9.38 4.94
C HIS A 94 -9.25 -10.17 6.25
N ASP A 95 -8.42 -9.66 7.15
CA ASP A 95 -8.19 -10.20 8.48
C ASP A 95 -8.18 -9.04 9.50
N PRO A 96 -9.20 -8.95 10.39
CA PRO A 96 -9.32 -7.87 11.35
C PRO A 96 -8.37 -8.00 12.55
N SER A 97 -7.67 -9.14 12.72
CA SER A 97 -6.78 -9.35 13.85
C SER A 97 -5.63 -8.34 13.85
N PHE A 98 -5.32 -7.79 15.01
CA PHE A 98 -4.22 -6.84 15.15
C PHE A 98 -2.89 -7.48 14.78
N GLU A 99 -2.67 -8.70 15.23
CA GLU A 99 -1.44 -9.46 15.02
C GLU A 99 -1.14 -9.67 13.53
N ALA A 100 -2.15 -10.08 12.73
CA ALA A 100 -1.97 -10.25 11.29
C ALA A 100 -1.68 -8.92 10.58
N ARG A 101 -2.37 -7.85 10.98
CA ARG A 101 -2.22 -6.51 10.39
C ARG A 101 -0.88 -5.86 10.72
N ALA A 102 -0.39 -6.07 11.96
CA ALA A 102 0.82 -5.41 12.46
C ALA A 102 2.12 -6.09 12.02
N ARG A 103 2.11 -7.36 11.59
CA ARG A 103 3.33 -8.10 11.20
C ARG A 103 4.20 -7.42 10.14
N VAL A 104 3.62 -6.62 9.27
CA VAL A 104 4.37 -5.85 8.27
C VAL A 104 5.27 -4.77 8.89
N LEU A 105 5.00 -4.37 10.14
CA LEU A 105 5.80 -3.40 10.89
C LEU A 105 7.10 -3.99 11.45
N ASP A 106 7.18 -5.32 11.54
CA ASP A 106 8.37 -6.05 12.03
C ASP A 106 9.40 -6.28 10.92
N LEU A 107 9.08 -5.91 9.67
CA LEU A 107 10.00 -6.04 8.53
C LEU A 107 11.24 -5.16 8.72
N THR A 108 12.38 -5.67 8.28
CA THR A 108 13.70 -5.02 8.45
C THR A 108 14.46 -4.95 7.13
N GLY A 109 15.58 -4.21 7.11
CA GLY A 109 16.40 -4.07 5.91
C GLY A 109 15.66 -3.40 4.76
N ASP A 110 15.90 -3.86 3.55
CA ASP A 110 15.26 -3.33 2.33
C ASP A 110 13.76 -3.67 2.22
N MET A 111 13.27 -4.61 3.03
CA MET A 111 11.84 -4.93 3.14
C MET A 111 11.08 -4.00 4.08
N LYS A 112 11.77 -3.16 4.88
CA LYS A 112 11.14 -2.27 5.85
C LYS A 112 10.38 -1.13 5.16
N PRO A 113 9.07 -0.96 5.40
CA PRO A 113 8.33 0.20 4.91
C PRO A 113 8.69 1.46 5.71
N ASP A 114 8.49 2.63 5.11
CA ASP A 114 8.65 3.92 5.80
C ASP A 114 7.40 4.30 6.59
N MET A 115 6.23 3.87 6.09
CA MET A 115 4.93 4.17 6.67
C MET A 115 4.00 2.96 6.57
N ALA A 116 3.00 2.94 7.43
CA ALA A 116 1.86 2.03 7.32
C ALA A 116 0.56 2.81 7.52
N SER A 117 -0.51 2.37 6.84
CA SER A 117 -1.81 3.03 6.97
C SER A 117 -2.49 2.63 8.28
N LEU A 118 -3.09 3.60 8.98
CA LEU A 118 -3.95 3.35 10.13
C LEU A 118 -5.33 3.94 9.88
N THR A 119 -6.34 3.07 9.89
CA THR A 119 -7.75 3.50 9.81
C THR A 119 -8.31 3.67 11.21
N LEU A 120 -8.67 4.91 11.59
CA LEU A 120 -9.06 5.29 12.94
C LEU A 120 -10.52 4.97 13.30
N SER A 121 -11.31 4.47 12.33
CA SER A 121 -12.72 4.10 12.54
C SER A 121 -13.13 2.95 11.64
N SER A 122 -14.25 2.29 11.98
CA SER A 122 -14.86 1.33 11.09
C SER A 122 -15.53 2.01 9.90
N LEU A 123 -15.43 1.40 8.72
CA LEU A 123 -15.98 1.91 7.47
C LEU A 123 -16.93 0.88 6.87
N ASN A 124 -18.10 1.34 6.46
CA ASN A 124 -19.10 0.52 5.77
C ASN A 124 -18.88 0.63 4.25
N PHE A 125 -18.90 -0.52 3.59
CA PHE A 125 -18.91 -0.66 2.14
C PHE A 125 -20.19 -1.37 1.71
N MET A 126 -20.50 -1.37 0.42
CA MET A 126 -21.77 -1.89 -0.09
C MET A 126 -22.08 -3.33 0.35
N GLN A 127 -21.07 -4.20 0.50
CA GLN A 127 -21.26 -5.62 0.80
C GLN A 127 -20.56 -6.08 2.10
N SER A 128 -19.80 -5.22 2.76
CA SER A 128 -19.02 -5.58 3.94
C SER A 128 -18.64 -4.35 4.76
N ALA A 129 -18.23 -4.58 6.01
CA ALA A 129 -17.63 -3.54 6.83
C ALA A 129 -16.14 -3.83 7.07
N SER A 130 -15.30 -2.80 7.03
CA SER A 130 -13.95 -2.86 7.59
C SER A 130 -14.02 -2.43 9.05
N ILE A 131 -13.83 -3.38 9.96
CA ILE A 131 -13.98 -3.14 11.40
C ILE A 131 -12.63 -2.74 11.99
N ASN A 132 -12.60 -1.57 12.63
CA ASN A 132 -11.48 -1.09 13.41
C ASN A 132 -12.00 -0.74 14.80
N ALA A 133 -11.94 -1.72 15.70
CA ALA A 133 -12.37 -1.54 17.08
C ALA A 133 -11.47 -0.53 17.82
N PRO A 134 -12.00 0.25 18.79
CA PRO A 134 -11.21 1.21 19.54
C PRO A 134 -9.95 0.62 20.18
N ASP A 135 -10.01 -0.61 20.65
CA ASP A 135 -8.87 -1.28 21.27
C ASP A 135 -7.78 -1.66 20.24
N THR A 136 -8.17 -2.00 19.01
CA THR A 136 -7.22 -2.23 17.90
C THR A 136 -6.51 -0.92 17.53
N VAL A 137 -7.23 0.20 17.54
CA VAL A 137 -6.66 1.51 17.18
C VAL A 137 -5.71 2.04 18.27
N ARG A 138 -5.90 1.65 19.54
CA ARG A 138 -5.05 2.08 20.66
C ARG A 138 -3.75 1.28 20.79
N ARG A 139 -3.66 0.11 20.19
CA ARG A 139 -2.47 -0.76 20.19
C ARG A 139 -1.45 -0.30 19.19
#